data_9710e9e05fbd27f432b6a9fe42376d91
#
_entry.id   9710e9e05fbd27f432b6a9fe42376d91
#
_cell.length_a   1.000
_cell.length_b   1.000
_cell.length_c   1.000
_cell.angle_alpha   90.00
_cell.angle_beta   90.00
_cell.angle_gamma   90.00
#
_symmetry.space_group_name_H-M   'P 1'
#
loop_
_entity.id
_entity.type
_entity.pdbx_description
1 polymer ?
#
loop_
_entity_poly.entity_id
_entity_poly.type
_entity_poly.pdbx_seq_one_letter_code
_entity_poly.pdbx_strand_id
1 'polypeptide(L)'
;MTDKEKNNTSHAQQESLNRFNNEFVDNLNTLKEKRKKLLKKIKKEELINKHLIAKISALQKEQVKTEASLVKKNKSLEKMNSTIQSTSTAYNKIIETSHVLLAVLK
;
A
#
# COMPACT_ATOMS: atom_id res chain seq x y z
N MET A 1 -34.31 -20.98 63.89
CA MET A 1 -34.61 -21.41 62.52
C MET A 1 -34.98 -22.86 62.46
N THR A 2 -36.04 -23.15 61.76
CA THR A 2 -36.42 -24.53 61.49
C THR A 2 -35.61 -25.12 60.37
N ASP A 3 -35.46 -26.44 60.29
CA ASP A 3 -34.76 -27.11 59.24
C ASP A 3 -35.34 -26.77 57.83
N LYS A 4 -36.64 -26.51 57.75
CA LYS A 4 -37.36 -26.12 56.53
C LYS A 4 -36.97 -24.73 56.01
N GLU A 5 -36.72 -23.78 56.92
CA GLU A 5 -36.24 -22.45 56.56
C GLU A 5 -34.78 -22.47 56.07
N LYS A 6 -33.92 -23.24 56.70
CA LYS A 6 -32.52 -23.47 56.26
C LYS A 6 -32.47 -24.10 54.88
N ASN A 7 -33.30 -25.09 54.59
CA ASN A 7 -33.36 -25.74 53.29
C ASN A 7 -33.85 -24.80 52.18
N ASN A 8 -34.85 -23.94 52.45
CA ASN A 8 -35.35 -22.95 51.52
C ASN A 8 -34.30 -21.88 51.19
N THR A 9 -33.58 -21.40 52.21
CA THR A 9 -32.50 -20.42 52.03
C THR A 9 -31.34 -21.02 51.23
N SER A 10 -30.96 -22.25 51.55
CA SER A 10 -29.92 -22.98 50.83
C SER A 10 -30.30 -23.25 49.36
N HIS A 11 -31.56 -23.56 49.10
CA HIS A 11 -32.08 -23.79 47.76
C HIS A 11 -32.08 -22.50 46.93
N ALA A 12 -32.50 -21.37 47.49
CA ALA A 12 -32.48 -20.09 46.85
C ALA A 12 -31.05 -19.62 46.51
N GLN A 13 -30.08 -19.83 47.40
CA GLN A 13 -28.67 -19.56 47.16
C GLN A 13 -28.11 -20.42 46.04
N GLN A 14 -28.49 -21.70 45.99
CA GLN A 14 -28.04 -22.62 44.95
C GLN A 14 -28.62 -22.28 43.60
N GLU A 15 -29.87 -21.85 43.50
CA GLU A 15 -30.47 -21.34 42.27
C GLU A 15 -29.75 -20.08 41.76
N SER A 16 -29.42 -19.16 42.65
CA SER A 16 -28.66 -17.94 42.29
C SER A 16 -27.29 -18.27 41.75
N LEU A 17 -26.58 -19.22 42.37
CA LEU A 17 -25.27 -19.69 41.89
C LEU A 17 -25.38 -20.37 40.54
N ASN A 18 -26.39 -21.22 40.33
CA ASN A 18 -26.60 -21.88 39.05
C ASN A 18 -26.92 -20.90 37.94
N ARG A 19 -27.73 -19.88 38.25
CA ARG A 19 -28.03 -18.80 37.28
C ARG A 19 -26.78 -18.02 36.92
N PHE A 20 -25.98 -17.64 37.91
CA PHE A 20 -24.71 -16.96 37.70
C PHE A 20 -23.75 -17.78 36.82
N ASN A 21 -23.62 -19.08 37.13
CA ASN A 21 -22.77 -19.97 36.34
C ASN A 21 -23.24 -20.11 34.90
N ASN A 22 -24.56 -20.22 34.68
CA ASN A 22 -25.10 -20.29 33.31
C ASN A 22 -24.85 -19.01 32.52
N GLU A 23 -25.06 -17.84 33.13
CA GLU A 23 -24.76 -16.55 32.51
C GLU A 23 -23.27 -16.41 32.21
N PHE A 24 -22.41 -16.82 33.12
CA PHE A 24 -20.96 -16.79 32.93
C PHE A 24 -20.52 -17.69 31.76
N VAL A 25 -21.04 -18.92 31.71
CA VAL A 25 -20.74 -19.86 30.61
C VAL A 25 -21.24 -19.33 29.29
N ASP A 26 -22.44 -18.76 29.22
CA ASP A 26 -23.00 -18.17 28.03
C ASP A 26 -22.17 -16.99 27.55
N ASN A 27 -21.77 -16.11 28.45
CA ASN A 27 -20.89 -14.98 28.14
C ASN A 27 -19.52 -15.45 27.62
N LEU A 28 -18.95 -16.47 28.25
CA LEU A 28 -17.68 -17.05 27.83
C LEU A 28 -17.79 -17.67 26.45
N ASN A 29 -18.86 -18.41 26.16
CA ASN A 29 -19.10 -18.99 24.85
C ASN A 29 -19.28 -17.93 23.78
N THR A 30 -19.97 -16.83 24.08
CA THR A 30 -20.12 -15.69 23.19
C THR A 30 -18.77 -15.05 22.86
N LEU A 31 -17.92 -14.86 23.86
CA LEU A 31 -16.57 -14.33 23.68
C LEU A 31 -15.70 -15.26 22.82
N LYS A 32 -15.80 -16.57 23.04
CA LYS A 32 -15.08 -17.56 22.23
C LYS A 32 -15.50 -17.52 20.77
N GLU A 33 -16.79 -17.35 20.50
CA GLU A 33 -17.28 -17.20 19.13
C GLU A 33 -16.81 -15.90 18.47
N LYS A 34 -16.85 -14.79 19.21
CA LYS A 34 -16.33 -13.51 18.74
C LYS A 34 -14.83 -13.59 18.44
N ARG A 35 -14.06 -14.25 19.32
CA ARG A 35 -12.64 -14.50 19.11
C ARG A 35 -12.37 -15.29 17.85
N LYS A 36 -13.13 -16.36 17.63
CA LYS A 36 -13.02 -17.20 16.45
C LYS A 36 -13.25 -16.43 15.16
N LYS A 37 -14.30 -15.59 15.13
CA LYS A 37 -14.60 -14.72 14.00
C LYS A 37 -13.51 -13.69 13.76
N LEU A 38 -13.01 -13.09 14.83
CA LEU A 38 -11.93 -12.11 14.75
C LEU A 38 -10.63 -12.74 14.26
N LEU A 39 -10.29 -13.93 14.70
CA LEU A 39 -9.11 -14.67 14.22
C LEU A 39 -9.19 -14.96 12.72
N LYS A 40 -10.38 -15.31 12.21
CA LYS A 40 -10.58 -15.50 10.76
C LYS A 40 -10.36 -14.19 9.98
N LYS A 41 -10.87 -13.07 10.50
CA LYS A 41 -10.68 -11.74 9.89
C LYS A 41 -9.21 -11.35 9.88
N ILE A 42 -8.51 -11.56 10.99
CA ILE A 42 -7.08 -11.28 11.12
C ILE A 42 -6.28 -12.07 10.10
N LYS A 43 -6.56 -13.37 9.96
CA LYS A 43 -5.86 -14.22 8.97
C LYS A 43 -6.07 -13.73 7.54
N LYS A 44 -7.29 -13.30 7.21
CA LYS A 44 -7.58 -12.73 5.87
C LYS A 44 -6.80 -11.45 5.64
N GLU A 45 -6.77 -10.55 6.62
CA GLU A 45 -6.04 -9.28 6.52
C GLU A 45 -4.53 -9.50 6.46
N GLU A 46 -4.00 -10.47 7.19
CA GLU A 46 -2.59 -10.85 7.11
C GLU A 46 -2.19 -11.34 5.71
N LEU A 47 -3.06 -12.13 5.07
CA LEU A 47 -2.85 -12.59 3.69
C LEU A 47 -2.89 -11.42 2.70
N ILE A 48 -3.84 -10.52 2.86
CA ILE A 48 -3.94 -9.30 2.04
C ILE A 48 -2.68 -8.45 2.21
N ASN A 49 -2.23 -8.29 3.44
CA ASN A 49 -1.03 -7.51 3.76
C ASN A 49 0.22 -8.11 3.11
N LYS A 50 0.38 -9.44 3.19
CA LYS A 50 1.48 -10.14 2.49
C LYS A 50 1.46 -9.88 0.99
N HIS A 51 0.28 -9.92 0.39
CA HIS A 51 0.10 -9.68 -1.03
C HIS A 51 0.46 -8.26 -1.43
N LEU A 52 0.03 -7.29 -0.61
CA LEU A 52 0.36 -5.88 -0.81
C LEU A 52 1.85 -5.61 -0.68
N ILE A 53 2.52 -6.20 0.29
CA ILE A 53 3.97 -6.07 0.47
C ILE A 53 4.72 -6.60 -0.76
N ALA A 54 4.29 -7.75 -1.29
CA ALA A 54 4.88 -8.31 -2.50
C ALA A 54 4.67 -7.39 -3.73
N LYS A 55 3.48 -6.82 -3.88
CA LYS A 55 3.17 -5.86 -4.95
C LYS A 55 4.01 -4.59 -4.84
N ILE A 56 4.14 -4.05 -3.63
CA ILE A 56 4.97 -2.86 -3.38
C ILE A 56 6.42 -3.13 -3.78
N SER A 57 6.96 -4.27 -3.37
CA SER A 57 8.32 -4.66 -3.73
C SER A 57 8.52 -4.78 -5.25
N ALA A 58 7.56 -5.39 -5.95
CA ALA A 58 7.61 -5.50 -7.41
C ALA A 58 7.55 -4.13 -8.08
N LEU A 59 6.66 -3.24 -7.62
CA LEU A 59 6.53 -1.88 -8.14
C LEU A 59 7.79 -1.05 -7.88
N GLN A 60 8.43 -1.20 -6.75
CA GLN A 60 9.70 -0.52 -6.45
C GLN A 60 10.80 -0.94 -7.41
N LYS A 61 10.88 -2.23 -7.75
CA LYS A 61 11.84 -2.73 -8.74
C LYS A 61 11.58 -2.17 -10.14
N GLU A 62 10.31 -2.10 -10.54
CA GLU A 62 9.92 -1.48 -11.81
C GLU A 62 10.27 0.01 -11.84
N GLN A 63 10.03 0.71 -10.74
CA GLN A 63 10.37 2.13 -10.63
C GLN A 63 11.86 2.37 -10.81
N VAL A 64 12.72 1.59 -10.18
CA VAL A 64 14.17 1.69 -10.33
C VAL A 64 14.60 1.50 -11.77
N LYS A 65 14.03 0.51 -12.46
CA LYS A 65 14.31 0.26 -13.88
C LYS A 65 13.86 1.43 -14.76
N THR A 66 12.69 1.96 -14.49
CA THR A 66 12.13 3.09 -15.24
C THR A 66 12.97 4.35 -15.05
N GLU A 67 13.39 4.64 -13.83
CA GLU A 67 14.27 5.77 -13.53
C GLU A 67 15.60 5.66 -14.24
N ALA A 68 16.21 4.47 -14.24
CA ALA A 68 17.46 4.23 -14.97
C ALA A 68 17.29 4.42 -16.48
N SER A 69 16.17 3.97 -17.03
CA SER A 69 15.83 4.18 -18.43
C SER A 69 15.63 5.66 -18.76
N LEU A 70 14.95 6.41 -17.89
CA LEU A 70 14.74 7.85 -18.04
C LEU A 70 16.05 8.62 -18.04
N VAL A 71 16.98 8.30 -17.15
CA VAL A 71 18.30 8.93 -17.12
C VAL A 71 19.03 8.74 -18.43
N LYS A 72 19.03 7.54 -18.99
CA LYS A 72 19.67 7.26 -20.30
C LYS A 72 19.02 8.03 -21.43
N LYS A 73 17.68 8.03 -21.46
CA LYS A 73 16.91 8.74 -22.51
C LYS A 73 17.09 10.23 -22.42
N ASN A 74 17.14 10.82 -21.24
CA ASN A 74 17.39 12.24 -21.06
C ASN A 74 18.79 12.64 -21.50
N LYS A 75 19.79 11.80 -21.24
CA LYS A 75 21.15 12.04 -21.76
C LYS A 75 21.21 12.01 -23.30
N SER A 76 20.49 11.05 -23.89
CA SER A 76 20.38 11.00 -25.36
C SER A 76 19.67 12.22 -25.94
N LEU A 77 18.62 12.66 -25.27
CA LEU A 77 17.87 13.86 -25.65
C LEU A 77 18.75 15.12 -25.58
N GLU A 78 19.52 15.29 -24.51
CA GLU A 78 20.47 16.40 -24.37
C GLU A 78 21.49 16.43 -25.52
N LYS A 79 22.06 15.26 -25.88
CA LYS A 79 22.99 15.14 -27.02
C LYS A 79 22.33 15.52 -28.34
N MET A 80 21.10 15.04 -28.56
CA MET A 80 20.35 15.39 -29.78
C MET A 80 20.04 16.87 -29.83
N ASN A 81 19.60 17.48 -28.73
CA ASN A 81 19.33 18.91 -28.67
C ASN A 81 20.59 19.73 -28.95
N SER A 82 21.72 19.33 -28.39
CA SER A 82 23.02 19.97 -28.61
C SER A 82 23.45 19.86 -30.05
N THR A 83 23.29 18.70 -30.68
CA THR A 83 23.62 18.49 -32.11
C THR A 83 22.70 19.30 -32.99
N ILE A 84 21.40 19.33 -32.73
CA ILE A 84 20.44 20.14 -33.49
C ILE A 84 20.82 21.61 -33.43
N GLN A 85 21.14 22.12 -32.26
CA GLN A 85 21.52 23.52 -32.08
C GLN A 85 22.80 23.86 -32.82
N SER A 86 23.84 23.02 -32.72
CA SER A 86 25.11 23.22 -33.42
C SER A 86 24.93 23.18 -34.94
N THR A 87 24.14 22.23 -35.43
CA THR A 87 23.85 22.08 -36.86
C THR A 87 23.04 23.27 -37.38
N SER A 88 22.04 23.72 -36.61
CA SER A 88 21.24 24.91 -36.94
C SER A 88 22.10 26.16 -37.03
N THR A 89 22.99 26.35 -36.08
CA THR A 89 23.92 27.49 -36.05
C THR A 89 24.86 27.47 -37.25
N ALA A 90 25.43 26.31 -37.57
CA ALA A 90 26.30 26.15 -38.75
C ALA A 90 25.56 26.42 -40.07
N TYR A 91 24.32 25.91 -40.17
CA TYR A 91 23.47 26.18 -41.34
C TYR A 91 23.16 27.66 -41.50
N ASN A 92 22.81 28.35 -40.45
CA ASN A 92 22.56 29.79 -40.50
C ASN A 92 23.79 30.59 -40.89
N LYS A 93 24.97 30.20 -40.44
CA LYS A 93 26.25 30.84 -40.90
C LYS A 93 26.50 30.63 -42.38
N ILE A 94 26.21 29.44 -42.90
CA ILE A 94 26.36 29.17 -44.35
C ILE A 94 25.40 30.06 -45.14
N ILE A 95 24.16 30.21 -44.70
CA ILE A 95 23.19 31.11 -45.35
C ILE A 95 23.66 32.55 -45.32
N GLU A 96 24.12 33.06 -44.17
CA GLU A 96 24.66 34.44 -44.06
C GLU A 96 25.84 34.66 -44.97
N THR A 97 26.80 33.73 -45.00
CA THR A 97 27.97 33.80 -45.93
C THR A 97 27.54 33.78 -47.33
N SER A 98 26.58 32.99 -47.75
CA SER A 98 26.03 32.93 -49.08
C SER A 98 25.38 34.24 -49.48
N HIS A 99 24.65 34.88 -48.60
CA HIS A 99 24.07 36.20 -48.82
C HIS A 99 25.13 37.28 -49.04
N VAL A 100 26.19 37.29 -48.25
CA VAL A 100 27.30 38.22 -48.36
C VAL A 100 28.02 38.02 -49.72
N LEU A 101 28.32 36.78 -50.09
CA LEU A 101 28.95 36.46 -51.39
C LEU A 101 28.10 36.91 -52.56
N LEU A 102 26.81 36.69 -52.54
CA LEU A 102 25.90 37.15 -53.60
C LEU A 102 25.85 38.65 -53.68
N ALA A 103 25.91 39.37 -52.58
CA ALA A 103 25.95 40.82 -52.57
C ALA A 103 27.27 41.37 -53.18
N VAL A 104 28.39 40.70 -52.91
CA VAL A 104 29.70 41.09 -53.44
C VAL A 104 29.79 40.84 -54.93
N LEU A 105 29.14 39.75 -55.42
CA LEU A 105 29.16 39.40 -56.83
C LEU A 105 28.25 40.27 -57.73
N LYS A 106 27.34 40.96 -57.12
CA LYS A 106 26.49 41.90 -57.82
C LYS A 106 27.23 43.21 -58.00
#